data_246fe72557d0c41b1ba9ac2334c525b8
#
_entry.id   246fe72557d0c41b1ba9ac2334c525b8
#
_cell.length_a   1.000
_cell.length_b   1.000
_cell.length_c   1.000
_cell.angle_alpha   90.00
_cell.angle_beta   90.00
_cell.angle_gamma   90.00
#
_symmetry.space_group_name_H-M   'P 1'
#
loop_
_entity.id
_entity.type
_entity.pdbx_description
1 polymer ?
#
loop_
_entity_poly.entity_id
_entity_poly.type
_entity_poly.pdbx_seq_one_letter_code
_entity_poly.pdbx_strand_id
1 'polypeptide(L)'
;MKLKTLMFVIIGFSLTCFAWADDFKSLVAQGYRWVSVNGPYACATEQEVRQITSGLTDSAELRMVQDSGAYYLIPGKLVRVIKNDPANGMSEILFGGITKPLWTYTRFLSASPVRSFNGIVETPETAGLIATGDIGEIQIPGTPIEDATVAPRSPK
;
A
#
# COMPACT_ATOMS: atom_id res chain seq x y z
N MET A 1 22.82 27.70 43.15
CA MET A 1 22.52 28.06 41.76
C MET A 1 22.75 26.88 40.77
N LYS A 2 22.22 25.68 41.02
CA LYS A 2 22.41 24.51 40.11
C LYS A 2 21.12 23.75 39.81
N LEU A 3 19.95 24.25 40.24
CA LEU A 3 18.68 23.52 40.07
C LEU A 3 17.79 24.05 38.94
N LYS A 4 18.10 25.22 38.36
CA LYS A 4 17.29 25.83 37.28
C LYS A 4 17.64 25.35 35.87
N THR A 5 18.82 24.78 35.69
CA THR A 5 19.29 24.33 34.33
C THR A 5 18.78 22.92 33.98
N LEU A 6 18.38 22.11 34.97
CA LEU A 6 17.90 20.73 34.71
C LEU A 6 16.44 20.68 34.24
N MET A 7 15.65 21.71 34.52
CA MET A 7 14.22 21.72 34.15
C MET A 7 13.97 22.10 32.70
N PHE A 8 14.92 22.73 32.02
CA PHE A 8 14.78 23.14 30.61
C PHE A 8 15.09 22.01 29.61
N VAL A 9 15.84 20.99 30.02
CA VAL A 9 16.22 19.86 29.15
C VAL A 9 15.06 18.84 29.02
N ILE A 10 14.19 18.74 30.00
CA ILE A 10 13.07 17.77 29.98
C ILE A 10 11.91 18.23 29.08
N ILE A 11 11.73 19.54 28.91
CA ILE A 11 10.64 20.10 28.09
C ILE A 11 10.95 19.98 26.58
N GLY A 12 12.22 19.92 26.17
CA GLY A 12 12.65 19.80 24.78
C GLY A 12 12.42 18.43 24.15
N PHE A 13 12.27 17.38 24.96
CA PHE A 13 12.17 15.99 24.42
C PHE A 13 10.73 15.53 24.17
N SER A 14 9.73 16.28 24.64
CA SER A 14 8.31 15.89 24.54
C SER A 14 7.61 16.38 23.27
N LEU A 15 8.21 17.29 22.51
CA LEU A 15 7.54 17.90 21.34
C LEU A 15 7.75 17.15 20.02
N THR A 16 8.69 16.20 19.95
CA THR A 16 8.98 15.49 18.68
C THR A 16 8.07 14.30 18.41
N CYS A 17 7.30 13.82 19.41
CA CYS A 17 6.39 12.68 19.21
C CYS A 17 5.03 13.05 18.58
N PHE A 18 4.63 14.32 18.55
CA PHE A 18 3.30 14.70 18.07
C PHE A 18 3.21 14.84 16.55
N ALA A 19 4.29 15.19 15.86
CA ALA A 19 4.27 15.39 14.41
C ALA A 19 3.94 14.09 13.62
N TRP A 20 4.41 12.94 14.09
CA TRP A 20 4.20 11.66 13.40
C TRP A 20 2.76 11.12 13.51
N ALA A 21 2.06 11.46 14.60
CA ALA A 21 0.71 10.98 14.82
C ALA A 21 -0.33 11.64 13.89
N ASP A 22 -0.11 12.89 13.52
CA ASP A 22 -1.01 13.63 12.63
C ASP A 22 -0.85 13.21 11.18
N ASP A 23 0.37 12.86 10.75
CA ASP A 23 0.63 12.32 9.41
C ASP A 23 -0.10 10.99 9.18
N PHE A 24 -0.08 10.09 10.16
CA PHE A 24 -0.79 8.81 10.03
C PHE A 24 -2.31 8.96 10.04
N LYS A 25 -2.87 9.90 10.81
CA LYS A 25 -4.32 10.19 10.76
C LYS A 25 -4.73 10.71 9.39
N SER A 26 -3.91 11.56 8.79
CA SER A 26 -4.13 12.06 7.45
C SER A 26 -4.15 10.92 6.43
N LEU A 27 -3.21 9.98 6.49
CA LEU A 27 -3.17 8.80 5.64
C LEU A 27 -4.43 7.94 5.81
N VAL A 28 -4.86 7.70 7.05
CA VAL A 28 -6.08 6.95 7.34
C VAL A 28 -7.32 7.63 6.77
N ALA A 29 -7.40 8.96 6.83
CA ALA A 29 -8.48 9.73 6.23
C ALA A 29 -8.50 9.63 4.69
N GLN A 30 -7.33 9.47 4.07
CA GLN A 30 -7.18 9.24 2.62
C GLN A 30 -7.45 7.79 2.19
N GLY A 31 -7.83 6.92 3.12
CA GLY A 31 -8.14 5.51 2.87
C GLY A 31 -6.97 4.56 3.03
N TYR A 32 -5.80 5.02 3.45
CA TYR A 32 -4.67 4.12 3.70
C TYR A 32 -4.88 3.27 4.95
N ARG A 33 -4.44 2.02 4.87
CA ARG A 33 -4.50 1.02 5.95
C ARG A 33 -3.26 0.13 5.91
N TRP A 34 -2.86 -0.37 7.05
CA TRP A 34 -1.76 -1.34 7.16
C TRP A 34 -2.32 -2.75 7.34
N VAL A 35 -1.72 -3.71 6.67
CA VAL A 35 -2.02 -5.12 6.92
C VAL A 35 -1.60 -5.46 8.36
N SER A 36 -2.51 -6.03 9.14
CA SER A 36 -2.33 -6.27 10.58
C SER A 36 -1.96 -7.70 10.93
N VAL A 37 -2.20 -8.65 10.04
CA VAL A 37 -1.99 -10.09 10.30
C VAL A 37 -1.17 -10.73 9.20
N ASN A 38 -0.50 -11.83 9.53
CA ASN A 38 0.25 -12.64 8.58
C ASN A 38 -0.67 -13.72 8.00
N GLY A 39 -0.71 -13.81 6.68
CA GLY A 39 -1.40 -14.88 5.99
C GLY A 39 -2.78 -14.59 5.41
N PRO A 40 -3.36 -13.38 5.53
CA PRO A 40 -4.57 -13.10 4.79
C PRO A 40 -4.28 -12.97 3.30
N TYR A 41 -5.20 -13.45 2.47
CA TYR A 41 -5.11 -13.29 1.04
C TYR A 41 -5.88 -12.05 0.57
N ALA A 42 -5.41 -11.44 -0.52
CA ALA A 42 -6.17 -10.52 -1.33
C ALA A 42 -6.36 -11.15 -2.70
N CYS A 43 -7.58 -11.13 -3.22
CA CYS A 43 -7.96 -11.80 -4.46
C CYS A 43 -8.67 -10.83 -5.40
N ALA A 44 -8.77 -11.21 -6.69
CA ALA A 44 -9.45 -10.39 -7.68
C ALA A 44 -10.96 -10.24 -7.39
N THR A 45 -11.57 -11.22 -6.73
CA THR A 45 -12.99 -11.22 -6.40
C THR A 45 -13.25 -11.55 -4.93
N GLU A 46 -14.37 -11.07 -4.38
CA GLU A 46 -14.82 -11.44 -3.04
C GLU A 46 -15.06 -12.93 -2.88
N GLN A 47 -15.53 -13.60 -3.94
CA GLN A 47 -15.80 -15.02 -3.91
C GLN A 47 -14.52 -15.83 -3.71
N GLU A 48 -13.43 -15.45 -4.38
CA GLU A 48 -12.12 -16.09 -4.22
C GLU A 48 -11.57 -15.90 -2.80
N VAL A 49 -11.73 -14.69 -2.21
CA VAL A 49 -11.35 -14.45 -0.80
C VAL A 49 -12.07 -15.41 0.13
N ARG A 50 -13.38 -15.63 -0.09
CA ARG A 50 -14.18 -16.56 0.73
C ARG A 50 -13.74 -18.00 0.55
N GLN A 51 -13.46 -18.41 -0.69
CA GLN A 51 -12.99 -19.77 -1.01
C GLN A 51 -11.67 -20.09 -0.33
N ILE A 52 -10.68 -19.21 -0.43
CA ILE A 52 -9.38 -19.38 0.24
C ILE A 52 -9.54 -19.44 1.75
N THR A 53 -10.36 -18.54 2.32
CA THR A 53 -10.54 -18.47 3.77
C THR A 53 -11.36 -19.65 4.32
N SER A 54 -12.20 -20.28 3.52
CA SER A 54 -12.98 -21.47 3.93
C SER A 54 -12.18 -22.76 3.98
N GLY A 55 -10.90 -22.72 3.62
CA GLY A 55 -9.99 -23.85 3.67
C GLY A 55 -9.98 -24.64 2.37
N LEU A 56 -9.31 -24.10 1.36
CA LEU A 56 -8.92 -24.88 0.19
C LEU A 56 -7.88 -25.95 0.60
N THR A 57 -7.80 -27.01 -0.18
CA THR A 57 -6.65 -27.91 -0.09
C THR A 57 -5.39 -27.17 -0.50
N ASP A 58 -4.25 -27.46 0.11
CA ASP A 58 -2.96 -26.79 -0.16
C ASP A 58 -2.64 -26.71 -1.66
N SER A 59 -3.02 -27.73 -2.43
CA SER A 59 -2.81 -27.76 -3.88
C SER A 59 -3.72 -26.79 -4.66
N ALA A 60 -4.94 -26.57 -4.21
CA ALA A 60 -5.86 -25.63 -4.84
C ALA A 60 -5.48 -24.19 -4.50
N GLU A 61 -5.08 -23.93 -3.25
CA GLU A 61 -4.55 -22.65 -2.79
C GLU A 61 -3.29 -22.26 -3.57
N LEU A 62 -2.35 -23.20 -3.71
CA LEU A 62 -1.12 -22.97 -4.47
C LEU A 62 -1.41 -22.62 -5.94
N ARG A 63 -2.39 -23.27 -6.58
CA ARG A 63 -2.82 -22.92 -7.95
C ARG A 63 -3.37 -21.52 -8.03
N MET A 64 -4.26 -21.11 -7.11
CA MET A 64 -4.81 -19.74 -7.12
C MET A 64 -3.72 -18.68 -6.98
N VAL A 65 -2.70 -18.93 -6.17
CA VAL A 65 -1.53 -18.03 -6.05
C VAL A 65 -0.70 -18.03 -7.34
N GLN A 66 -0.45 -19.20 -7.92
CA GLN A 66 0.33 -19.35 -9.17
C GLN A 66 -0.36 -18.70 -10.37
N ASP A 67 -1.69 -18.82 -10.47
CA ASP A 67 -2.49 -18.21 -11.52
C ASP A 67 -2.69 -16.70 -11.33
N SER A 68 -2.00 -16.11 -10.36
CA SER A 68 -2.10 -14.68 -10.01
C SER A 68 -3.50 -14.22 -9.63
N GLY A 69 -4.33 -15.14 -9.15
CA GLY A 69 -5.67 -14.84 -8.63
C GLY A 69 -5.68 -14.44 -7.16
N ALA A 70 -4.62 -14.79 -6.42
CA ALA A 70 -4.48 -14.50 -5.01
C ALA A 70 -3.10 -13.97 -4.66
N TYR A 71 -3.06 -12.99 -3.75
CA TYR A 71 -1.85 -12.35 -3.27
C TYR A 71 -1.76 -12.48 -1.75
N TYR A 72 -0.59 -12.88 -1.28
CA TYR A 72 -0.33 -13.01 0.15
C TYR A 72 -0.05 -11.64 0.77
N LEU A 73 -0.85 -11.24 1.74
CA LEU A 73 -0.64 -9.99 2.46
C LEU A 73 0.32 -10.20 3.63
N ILE A 74 1.30 -9.32 3.74
CA ILE A 74 2.35 -9.35 4.77
C ILE A 74 2.09 -8.24 5.78
N PRO A 75 2.22 -8.49 7.11
CA PRO A 75 2.03 -7.48 8.13
C PRO A 75 2.93 -6.26 7.90
N GLY A 76 2.37 -5.09 8.13
CA GLY A 76 3.06 -3.82 7.94
C GLY A 76 3.02 -3.28 6.50
N LYS A 77 2.54 -4.07 5.53
CA LYS A 77 2.31 -3.57 4.17
C LYS A 77 1.18 -2.56 4.15
N LEU A 78 1.44 -1.44 3.47
CA LEU A 78 0.44 -0.39 3.27
C LEU A 78 -0.41 -0.70 2.04
N VAL A 79 -1.71 -0.52 2.18
CA VAL A 79 -2.70 -0.62 1.09
C VAL A 79 -3.59 0.61 1.11
N ARG A 80 -4.22 0.92 -0.03
CA ARG A 80 -5.25 1.96 -0.10
C ARG A 80 -6.61 1.31 -0.32
N VAL A 81 -7.53 1.55 0.59
CA VAL A 81 -8.93 1.13 0.48
C VAL A 81 -9.64 2.07 -0.49
N ILE A 82 -10.20 1.53 -1.55
CA ILE A 82 -10.96 2.27 -2.58
C ILE A 82 -12.47 2.05 -2.45
N LYS A 83 -12.87 0.92 -1.84
CA LYS A 83 -14.26 0.60 -1.58
C LYS A 83 -14.36 -0.25 -0.31
N ASN A 84 -15.41 0.00 0.47
CA ASN A 84 -15.78 -0.84 1.60
C ASN A 84 -17.14 -1.50 1.33
N ASP A 85 -17.24 -2.79 1.65
CA ASP A 85 -18.48 -3.51 1.74
C ASP A 85 -18.71 -3.98 3.19
N PRO A 86 -19.35 -3.15 4.01
CA PRO A 86 -19.59 -3.47 5.41
C PRO A 86 -20.56 -4.64 5.59
N ALA A 87 -21.46 -4.90 4.63
CA ALA A 87 -22.39 -6.02 4.70
C ALA A 87 -21.66 -7.38 4.65
N ASN A 88 -20.58 -7.45 3.89
CA ASN A 88 -19.75 -8.63 3.76
C ASN A 88 -18.46 -8.57 4.60
N GLY A 89 -18.18 -7.46 5.26
CA GLY A 89 -16.96 -7.23 6.03
C GLY A 89 -15.69 -7.23 5.16
N MET A 90 -15.83 -6.82 3.89
CA MET A 90 -14.74 -6.82 2.91
C MET A 90 -14.40 -5.41 2.46
N SER A 91 -13.18 -5.26 1.97
CA SER A 91 -12.67 -4.03 1.38
C SER A 91 -11.96 -4.34 0.07
N GLU A 92 -12.20 -3.50 -0.92
CA GLU A 92 -11.44 -3.46 -2.15
C GLU A 92 -10.24 -2.54 -1.96
N ILE A 93 -9.05 -3.04 -2.25
CA ILE A 93 -7.79 -2.39 -1.96
C ILE A 93 -6.91 -2.25 -3.20
N LEU A 94 -6.09 -1.22 -3.21
CA LEU A 94 -4.94 -1.11 -4.09
C LEU A 94 -3.68 -1.50 -3.32
N PHE A 95 -2.85 -2.30 -3.96
CA PHE A 95 -1.61 -2.80 -3.42
C PHE A 95 -0.43 -2.31 -4.28
N GLY A 96 0.66 -1.88 -3.67
CA GLY A 96 1.80 -1.34 -4.39
C GLY A 96 2.39 -2.34 -5.40
N GLY A 97 2.62 -1.87 -6.62
CA GLY A 97 3.10 -2.69 -7.73
C GLY A 97 2.03 -3.52 -8.44
N ILE A 98 0.76 -3.49 -7.98
CA ILE A 98 -0.34 -4.19 -8.61
C ILE A 98 -1.34 -3.17 -9.15
N THR A 99 -1.62 -3.23 -10.45
CA THR A 99 -2.48 -2.26 -11.14
C THR A 99 -3.97 -2.54 -11.00
N LYS A 100 -4.32 -3.78 -10.63
CA LYS A 100 -5.71 -4.19 -10.45
C LYS A 100 -6.10 -4.10 -8.97
N PRO A 101 -7.30 -3.61 -8.66
CA PRO A 101 -7.80 -3.68 -7.29
C PRO A 101 -8.03 -5.13 -6.87
N LEU A 102 -7.87 -5.38 -5.58
CA LEU A 102 -8.02 -6.68 -4.95
C LEU A 102 -8.99 -6.59 -3.78
N TRP A 103 -9.67 -7.68 -3.48
CA TRP A 103 -10.56 -7.81 -2.33
C TRP A 103 -9.87 -8.52 -1.18
N THR A 104 -10.13 -8.06 0.05
CA THR A 104 -9.70 -8.72 1.28
C THR A 104 -10.69 -8.45 2.41
N TYR A 105 -10.57 -9.16 3.53
CA TYR A 105 -11.38 -8.85 4.70
C TYR A 105 -10.92 -7.57 5.38
N THR A 106 -11.86 -6.67 5.67
CA THR A 106 -11.61 -5.39 6.37
C THR A 106 -10.93 -5.59 7.71
N ARG A 107 -11.24 -6.69 8.42
CA ARG A 107 -10.63 -7.04 9.73
C ARG A 107 -9.12 -7.28 9.67
N PHE A 108 -8.56 -7.51 8.50
CA PHE A 108 -7.12 -7.70 8.29
C PHE A 108 -6.36 -6.38 8.12
N LEU A 109 -7.09 -5.27 8.06
CA LEU A 109 -6.57 -3.95 7.84
C LEU A 109 -6.65 -3.12 9.12
N SER A 110 -5.55 -2.48 9.48
CA SER A 110 -5.43 -1.61 10.66
C SER A 110 -5.46 -0.14 10.24
N ALA A 111 -6.19 0.67 10.99
CA ALA A 111 -6.11 2.13 10.94
C ALA A 111 -4.91 2.68 11.71
N SER A 112 -4.24 1.84 12.50
CA SER A 112 -3.00 2.20 13.18
C SER A 112 -1.81 1.64 12.42
N PRO A 113 -0.68 2.37 12.36
CA PRO A 113 0.54 1.88 11.74
C PRO A 113 0.99 0.54 12.30
N VAL A 114 1.31 -0.39 11.42
CA VAL A 114 1.88 -1.69 11.77
C VAL A 114 3.31 -1.73 11.24
N ARG A 115 4.24 -2.18 12.06
CA ARG A 115 5.63 -2.36 11.65
C ARG A 115 5.79 -3.64 10.85
N SER A 116 6.52 -3.55 9.76
CA SER A 116 6.97 -4.71 9.00
C SER A 116 7.97 -5.57 9.80
N PHE A 117 8.33 -6.71 9.27
CA PHE A 117 9.38 -7.58 9.86
C PHE A 117 10.72 -6.85 10.02
N ASN A 118 10.99 -5.84 9.20
CA ASN A 118 12.20 -5.01 9.28
C ASN A 118 12.05 -3.84 10.26
N GLY A 119 10.97 -3.77 11.01
CA GLY A 119 10.69 -2.69 11.97
C GLY A 119 10.28 -1.36 11.36
N ILE A 120 10.07 -1.31 10.04
CA ILE A 120 9.71 -0.12 9.28
C ILE A 120 8.19 0.01 9.20
N VAL A 121 7.68 1.23 9.31
CA VAL A 121 6.30 1.57 8.96
C VAL A 121 6.29 2.06 7.52
N GLU A 122 5.54 1.40 6.65
CA GLU A 122 5.42 1.83 5.25
C GLU A 122 4.59 3.10 5.13
N THR A 123 5.03 3.97 4.21
CA THR A 123 4.31 5.16 3.74
C THR A 123 3.86 4.95 2.28
N PRO A 124 2.97 5.79 1.72
CA PRO A 124 2.54 5.67 0.33
C PRO A 124 3.70 5.63 -0.67
N GLU A 125 4.74 6.43 -0.42
CA GLU A 125 5.94 6.50 -1.27
C GLU A 125 6.73 5.18 -1.22
N THR A 126 6.97 4.65 -0.01
CA THR A 126 7.73 3.40 0.16
C THR A 126 6.94 2.17 -0.28
N ALA A 127 5.61 2.23 -0.24
CA ALA A 127 4.72 1.19 -0.72
C ALA A 127 4.49 1.23 -2.23
N GLY A 128 4.95 2.27 -2.93
CA GLY A 128 4.68 2.48 -4.35
C GLY A 128 3.20 2.76 -4.66
N LEU A 129 2.48 3.30 -3.69
CA LEU A 129 1.09 3.73 -3.81
C LEU A 129 1.06 5.22 -4.13
N ILE A 130 1.23 5.56 -5.40
CA ILE A 130 1.09 6.94 -5.85
C ILE A 130 -0.39 7.30 -5.76
N ALA A 131 -0.70 8.43 -5.14
CA ALA A 131 -2.06 8.94 -5.09
C ALA A 131 -2.59 9.11 -6.52
N THR A 132 -3.73 8.46 -6.84
CA THR A 132 -4.38 8.51 -8.16
C THR A 132 -5.02 9.90 -8.38
N GLY A 133 -4.24 10.94 -8.32
CA GLY A 133 -4.65 12.33 -8.55
C GLY A 133 -3.54 13.13 -9.23
N ASP A 134 -2.35 12.56 -9.25
CA ASP A 134 -1.16 13.24 -9.79
C ASP A 134 -0.45 12.33 -10.80
N ILE A 135 -1.22 11.73 -11.73
CA ILE A 135 -0.63 11.25 -12.97
C ILE A 135 -0.52 12.47 -13.90
N GLY A 136 0.19 13.50 -13.45
CA GLY A 136 0.92 14.38 -14.31
C GLY A 136 1.98 13.49 -14.95
N GLU A 137 1.85 13.37 -16.26
CA GLU A 137 2.84 12.87 -17.23
C GLU A 137 4.19 12.54 -16.60
N ILE A 138 4.46 11.22 -16.44
CA ILE A 138 5.79 10.76 -16.02
C ILE A 138 6.74 11.17 -17.14
N GLN A 139 7.34 12.33 -17.02
CA GLN A 139 8.52 12.68 -17.80
C GLN A 139 9.64 11.78 -17.32
N ILE A 140 9.93 10.74 -18.08
CA ILE A 140 11.14 9.94 -17.93
C ILE A 140 12.30 10.83 -18.30
N PRO A 141 13.16 11.28 -17.38
CA PRO A 141 14.31 12.09 -17.73
C PRO A 141 15.28 11.21 -18.52
N GLY A 142 15.46 11.50 -19.80
CA GLY A 142 16.63 11.04 -20.53
C GLY A 142 16.45 10.06 -21.68
N THR A 143 15.32 10.05 -22.37
CA THR A 143 15.28 9.48 -23.73
C THR A 143 15.21 10.63 -24.74
N PRO A 144 16.29 10.92 -25.50
CA PRO A 144 16.17 11.81 -26.66
C PRO A 144 15.27 11.11 -27.67
N ILE A 145 14.17 11.75 -28.03
CA ILE A 145 13.39 11.33 -29.20
C ILE A 145 14.27 11.69 -30.39
N GLU A 146 14.99 10.72 -30.94
CA GLU A 146 15.57 10.86 -32.26
C GLU A 146 14.42 10.97 -33.25
N ASP A 147 14.28 12.18 -33.76
CA ASP A 147 13.38 12.57 -34.83
C ASP A 147 13.82 11.82 -36.10
N ALA A 148 13.23 10.64 -36.35
CA ALA A 148 13.44 9.87 -37.54
C ALA A 148 12.75 10.57 -38.71
N THR A 149 13.37 11.60 -39.25
CA THR A 149 13.03 12.22 -40.52
C THR A 149 13.27 11.18 -41.62
N VAL A 150 12.25 10.40 -41.97
CA VAL A 150 12.25 9.53 -43.14
C VAL A 150 12.21 10.40 -44.38
N ALA A 151 13.35 10.50 -45.04
CA ALA A 151 13.44 11.14 -46.35
C ALA A 151 12.66 10.31 -47.42
N PRO A 152 11.89 10.97 -48.28
CA PRO A 152 11.14 10.26 -49.35
C PRO A 152 12.09 9.72 -50.41
N ARG A 153 12.04 8.42 -50.67
CA ARG A 153 12.68 7.78 -51.84
C ARG A 153 11.98 8.18 -53.12
N SER A 154 12.70 8.87 -53.98
CA SER A 154 12.28 9.11 -55.38
C SER A 154 12.29 7.81 -56.20
N PRO A 155 11.28 7.56 -57.02
CA PRO A 155 11.27 6.44 -57.95
C PRO A 155 12.12 6.75 -59.19
N LYS A 156 12.90 5.76 -59.61
CA LYS A 156 13.42 5.63 -61.00
C LYS A 156 12.67 4.52 -61.70
#